data_8a0b1e0acf7a0cb636ab21a204ef08ba
#
_entry.id   8a0b1e0acf7a0cb636ab21a204ef08ba
#
_cell.length_a   1.000
_cell.length_b   1.000
_cell.length_c   1.000
_cell.angle_alpha   90.00
_cell.angle_beta   90.00
_cell.angle_gamma   90.00
#
_symmetry.space_group_name_H-M   'P 1'
#
loop_
_entity.id
_entity.type
_entity.pdbx_description
1 polymer ?
#
loop_
_entity_poly.entity_id
_entity_poly.type
_entity_poly.pdbx_seq_one_letter_code
_entity_poly.pdbx_strand_id
1 'polypeptide(L)'
;VKQDNKRNIFLDHCPDFVIVDEAHTCAKPTGANKYQQQRYRLLKDLSDKPEKHLVLLTATPHSGQSEEFQSLIGLLNPEFEKFQLQTPAEREALSHYFVQRRRADIKQYLGKEMVFPERVQIDKEEYAFATDYCNLLNHLIEFVKNGIKKASGADKRKQRYIYWDLLALMRGVM
;
A
#
# COMPACT_ATOMS: atom_id res chain seq x y z
N VAL A 1 -6.00 14.78 -9.98
CA VAL A 1 -6.56 13.66 -10.73
C VAL A 1 -7.65 12.93 -9.95
N LYS A 2 -7.65 12.99 -8.59
CA LYS A 2 -8.62 12.31 -7.72
C LYS A 2 -10.01 12.97 -7.68
N GLN A 3 -10.13 14.23 -8.10
CA GLN A 3 -11.43 14.93 -8.20
C GLN A 3 -12.05 14.63 -9.56
N ASP A 4 -13.35 14.42 -9.61
CA ASP A 4 -14.06 13.95 -10.80
C ASP A 4 -13.79 14.81 -12.04
N ASN A 5 -13.74 16.14 -11.90
CA ASN A 5 -13.43 17.05 -13.02
C ASN A 5 -12.01 16.85 -13.57
N LYS A 6 -11.02 16.65 -12.67
CA LYS A 6 -9.62 16.40 -13.07
C LYS A 6 -9.41 14.99 -13.63
N ARG A 7 -10.25 14.04 -13.20
CA ARG A 7 -10.21 12.67 -13.67
C ARG A 7 -10.59 12.58 -15.14
N ASN A 8 -11.68 13.19 -15.55
CA ASN A 8 -12.13 13.18 -16.95
C ASN A 8 -11.08 13.82 -17.87
N ILE A 9 -10.57 15.01 -17.49
CA ILE A 9 -9.49 15.67 -18.24
C ILE A 9 -8.26 14.76 -18.37
N PHE A 10 -7.90 14.06 -17.31
CA PHE A 10 -6.78 13.12 -17.35
C PHE A 10 -7.05 11.93 -18.28
N LEU A 11 -8.24 11.32 -18.21
CA LEU A 11 -8.62 10.18 -19.06
C LEU A 11 -8.64 10.53 -20.55
N ASP A 12 -8.98 11.78 -20.87
CA ASP A 12 -9.04 12.26 -22.26
C ASP A 12 -7.67 12.61 -22.86
N HIS A 13 -6.70 12.96 -22.00
CA HIS A 13 -5.39 13.46 -22.45
C HIS A 13 -4.20 12.56 -22.05
N CYS A 14 -4.44 11.48 -21.28
CA CYS A 14 -3.34 10.60 -20.89
C CYS A 14 -2.83 9.78 -22.09
N PRO A 15 -1.51 9.49 -22.15
CA PRO A 15 -0.94 8.63 -23.18
C PRO A 15 -1.60 7.26 -23.24
N ASP A 16 -1.46 6.57 -24.37
CA ASP A 16 -2.01 5.21 -24.52
C ASP A 16 -1.24 4.19 -23.70
N PHE A 17 0.03 4.43 -23.42
CA PHE A 17 0.85 3.60 -22.55
C PHE A 17 0.99 4.24 -21.17
N VAL A 18 0.50 3.55 -20.14
CA VAL A 18 0.45 4.06 -18.76
C VAL A 18 1.16 3.08 -17.81
N ILE A 19 2.16 3.57 -17.09
CA ILE A 19 2.85 2.83 -16.03
C ILE A 19 2.31 3.31 -14.69
N VAL A 20 1.91 2.39 -13.85
CA VAL A 20 1.41 2.65 -12.49
C VAL A 20 2.36 2.05 -11.49
N ASP A 21 3.11 2.91 -10.80
CA ASP A 21 3.97 2.50 -9.70
C ASP A 21 3.19 2.39 -8.39
N GLU A 22 3.66 1.51 -7.49
CA GLU A 22 2.97 1.16 -6.23
C GLU A 22 1.51 0.78 -6.45
N ALA A 23 1.27 -0.03 -7.49
CA ALA A 23 -0.07 -0.40 -7.96
C ALA A 23 -0.95 -1.04 -6.87
N HIS A 24 -0.35 -1.68 -5.84
CA HIS A 24 -1.09 -2.23 -4.71
C HIS A 24 -1.96 -1.18 -3.99
N THR A 25 -1.56 0.10 -4.03
CA THR A 25 -2.35 1.20 -3.44
C THR A 25 -3.61 1.53 -4.23
N CYS A 26 -3.74 0.94 -5.41
CA CYS A 26 -4.86 1.11 -6.34
C CYS A 26 -5.78 -0.11 -6.40
N ALA A 27 -5.54 -1.13 -5.56
CA ALA A 27 -6.47 -2.26 -5.41
C ALA A 27 -7.84 -1.79 -4.94
N LYS A 28 -8.88 -2.57 -5.25
CA LYS A 28 -10.23 -2.30 -4.75
C LYS A 28 -10.24 -2.48 -3.22
N PRO A 29 -10.60 -1.44 -2.44
CA PRO A 29 -10.55 -1.56 -0.99
C PRO A 29 -11.62 -2.51 -0.48
N THR A 30 -11.26 -3.33 0.48
CA THR A 30 -12.20 -4.20 1.23
C THR A 30 -12.99 -3.41 2.29
N GLY A 31 -12.61 -2.15 2.56
CA GLY A 31 -13.24 -1.24 3.52
C GLY A 31 -13.58 0.13 2.94
N ALA A 32 -14.06 1.04 3.79
CA ALA A 32 -14.50 2.38 3.43
C ALA A 32 -13.37 3.39 3.11
N ASN A 33 -12.31 2.97 2.43
CA ASN A 33 -11.22 3.86 2.04
C ASN A 33 -11.54 4.61 0.74
N LYS A 34 -12.10 5.82 0.87
CA LYS A 34 -12.50 6.66 -0.26
C LYS A 34 -11.36 6.98 -1.24
N TYR A 35 -10.14 7.18 -0.74
CA TYR A 35 -9.00 7.52 -1.61
C TYR A 35 -8.51 6.33 -2.43
N GLN A 36 -8.47 5.15 -1.85
CA GLN A 36 -8.13 3.92 -2.55
C GLN A 36 -9.20 3.58 -3.58
N GLN A 37 -10.48 3.76 -3.23
CA GLN A 37 -11.59 3.57 -4.15
C GLN A 37 -11.53 4.51 -5.37
N GLN A 38 -11.11 5.77 -5.17
CA GLN A 38 -10.95 6.72 -6.29
C GLN A 38 -9.78 6.33 -7.21
N ARG A 39 -8.67 5.81 -6.65
CA ARG A 39 -7.55 5.31 -7.44
C ARG A 39 -7.96 4.08 -8.26
N TYR A 40 -8.61 3.12 -7.61
CA TYR A 40 -9.13 1.93 -8.30
C TYR A 40 -10.06 2.30 -9.47
N ARG A 41 -11.03 3.20 -9.25
CA ARG A 41 -11.94 3.65 -10.30
C ARG A 41 -11.21 4.30 -11.48
N LEU A 42 -10.19 5.11 -11.21
CA LEU A 42 -9.39 5.71 -12.27
C LEU A 42 -8.69 4.64 -13.13
N LEU A 43 -8.07 3.65 -12.49
CA LEU A 43 -7.40 2.58 -13.23
C LEU A 43 -8.39 1.67 -13.95
N LYS A 44 -9.57 1.45 -13.38
CA LYS A 44 -10.63 0.68 -14.03
C LYS A 44 -11.10 1.39 -15.29
N ASP A 45 -11.34 2.70 -15.25
CA ASP A 45 -11.71 3.46 -16.45
C ASP A 45 -10.61 3.43 -17.52
N LEU A 46 -9.33 3.40 -17.14
CA LEU A 46 -8.23 3.25 -18.09
C LEU A 46 -8.19 1.84 -18.67
N SER A 47 -8.38 0.81 -17.86
CA SER A 47 -8.35 -0.59 -18.29
C SER A 47 -9.52 -0.96 -19.20
N ASP A 48 -10.64 -0.24 -19.10
CA ASP A 48 -11.83 -0.46 -19.94
C ASP A 48 -11.70 0.18 -21.33
N LYS A 49 -10.65 0.99 -21.57
CA LYS A 49 -10.36 1.60 -22.88
C LYS A 49 -9.43 0.69 -23.68
N PRO A 50 -9.85 0.15 -24.83
CA PRO A 50 -9.07 -0.83 -25.59
C PRO A 50 -7.76 -0.27 -26.17
N GLU A 51 -7.68 1.05 -26.35
CA GLU A 51 -6.48 1.76 -26.82
C GLU A 51 -5.43 1.98 -25.72
N LYS A 52 -5.75 1.72 -24.45
CA LYS A 52 -4.84 1.95 -23.34
C LYS A 52 -4.11 0.67 -22.94
N HIS A 53 -2.81 0.79 -22.73
CA HIS A 53 -1.94 -0.28 -22.26
C HIS A 53 -1.47 0.04 -20.84
N LEU A 54 -1.83 -0.81 -19.88
CA LEU A 54 -1.46 -0.65 -18.47
C LEU A 54 -0.31 -1.57 -18.09
N VAL A 55 0.72 -0.98 -17.46
CA VAL A 55 1.76 -1.72 -16.76
C VAL A 55 1.66 -1.40 -15.28
N LEU A 56 1.36 -2.40 -14.45
CA LEU A 56 1.24 -2.27 -13.01
C LEU A 56 2.54 -2.74 -12.34
N LEU A 57 3.22 -1.85 -11.63
CA LEU A 57 4.43 -2.15 -10.88
C LEU A 57 4.15 -2.15 -9.39
N THR A 58 4.61 -3.16 -8.69
CA THR A 58 4.54 -3.20 -7.22
C THR A 58 5.54 -4.19 -6.62
N ALA A 59 6.14 -3.83 -5.48
CA ALA A 59 6.96 -4.76 -4.70
C ALA A 59 6.11 -5.73 -3.86
N THR A 60 4.85 -5.36 -3.57
CA THR A 60 3.96 -6.09 -2.68
C THR A 60 2.59 -6.30 -3.33
N PRO A 61 2.47 -7.20 -4.33
CA PRO A 61 1.21 -7.43 -5.03
C PRO A 61 0.12 -7.97 -4.10
N HIS A 62 0.52 -8.68 -3.04
CA HIS A 62 -0.36 -9.22 -2.01
C HIS A 62 -0.25 -8.40 -0.73
N SER A 63 -1.29 -7.67 -0.37
CA SER A 63 -1.40 -6.97 0.92
C SER A 63 -1.84 -7.89 2.07
N GLY A 64 -1.85 -9.21 1.84
CA GLY A 64 -2.42 -10.21 2.74
C GLY A 64 -3.91 -10.47 2.53
N GLN A 65 -4.54 -9.72 1.61
CA GLN A 65 -5.96 -9.89 1.26
C GLN A 65 -6.06 -10.35 -0.20
N SER A 66 -6.58 -11.56 -0.40
CA SER A 66 -6.74 -12.16 -1.73
C SER A 66 -7.63 -11.33 -2.66
N GLU A 67 -8.67 -10.68 -2.11
CA GLU A 67 -9.61 -9.86 -2.85
C GLU A 67 -8.95 -8.62 -3.47
N GLU A 68 -8.02 -7.99 -2.74
CA GLU A 68 -7.26 -6.85 -3.25
C GLU A 68 -6.37 -7.27 -4.43
N PHE A 69 -5.69 -8.40 -4.31
CA PHE A 69 -4.88 -8.94 -5.40
C PHE A 69 -5.73 -9.31 -6.62
N GLN A 70 -6.86 -10.00 -6.42
CA GLN A 70 -7.80 -10.33 -7.50
C GLN A 70 -8.29 -9.08 -8.23
N SER A 71 -8.58 -8.02 -7.49
CA SER A 71 -8.99 -6.75 -8.09
C SER A 71 -7.91 -6.10 -8.96
N LEU A 72 -6.62 -6.25 -8.57
CA LEU A 72 -5.49 -5.74 -9.37
C LEU A 72 -5.30 -6.52 -10.66
N ILE A 73 -5.31 -7.85 -10.60
CA ILE A 73 -5.17 -8.67 -11.80
C ILE A 73 -6.41 -8.55 -12.71
N GLY A 74 -7.59 -8.26 -12.12
CA GLY A 74 -8.81 -7.94 -12.85
C GLY A 74 -8.72 -6.65 -13.69
N LEU A 75 -7.77 -5.74 -13.37
CA LEU A 75 -7.47 -4.58 -14.23
C LEU A 75 -6.70 -4.97 -15.50
N LEU A 76 -5.98 -6.09 -15.49
CA LEU A 76 -5.24 -6.60 -16.65
C LEU A 76 -6.16 -7.39 -17.58
N ASN A 77 -7.03 -8.19 -17.02
CA ASN A 77 -8.10 -8.92 -17.70
C ASN A 77 -9.25 -9.16 -16.72
N PRO A 78 -10.49 -8.73 -17.05
CA PRO A 78 -11.66 -8.89 -16.18
C PRO A 78 -11.93 -10.33 -15.71
N GLU A 79 -11.56 -11.35 -16.48
CA GLU A 79 -11.71 -12.75 -16.10
C GLU A 79 -10.84 -13.12 -14.90
N PHE A 80 -9.69 -12.47 -14.73
CA PHE A 80 -8.75 -12.75 -13.64
C PHE A 80 -9.28 -12.33 -12.27
N GLU A 81 -10.26 -11.43 -12.20
CA GLU A 81 -10.88 -11.03 -10.93
C GLU A 81 -11.50 -12.23 -10.20
N LYS A 82 -11.87 -13.29 -10.95
CA LYS A 82 -12.48 -14.51 -10.40
C LYS A 82 -11.46 -15.60 -10.03
N PHE A 83 -10.18 -15.43 -10.40
CA PHE A 83 -9.14 -16.42 -10.19
C PHE A 83 -8.79 -16.54 -8.71
N GLN A 84 -8.81 -17.77 -8.22
CA GLN A 84 -8.32 -18.10 -6.88
C GLN A 84 -6.89 -18.63 -6.90
N LEU A 85 -6.32 -18.85 -8.10
CA LEU A 85 -4.98 -19.37 -8.37
C LEU A 85 -4.70 -20.76 -7.75
N GLN A 86 -5.75 -21.50 -7.49
CA GLN A 86 -5.66 -22.85 -6.96
C GLN A 86 -5.34 -23.86 -8.05
N THR A 87 -5.87 -23.63 -9.26
CA THR A 87 -5.68 -24.53 -10.40
C THR A 87 -4.42 -24.17 -11.20
N PRO A 88 -3.73 -25.19 -11.78
CA PRO A 88 -2.60 -24.95 -12.70
C PRO A 88 -2.99 -24.08 -13.91
N ALA A 89 -4.18 -24.29 -14.44
CA ALA A 89 -4.67 -23.55 -15.62
C ALA A 89 -4.82 -22.05 -15.36
N GLU A 90 -5.36 -21.64 -14.19
CA GLU A 90 -5.46 -20.22 -13.81
C GLU A 90 -4.09 -19.59 -13.66
N ARG A 91 -3.13 -20.31 -13.06
CA ARG A 91 -1.75 -19.83 -12.90
C ARG A 91 -1.04 -19.70 -14.24
N GLU A 92 -1.24 -20.62 -15.15
CA GLU A 92 -0.70 -20.56 -16.51
C GLU A 92 -1.27 -19.37 -17.28
N ALA A 93 -2.59 -19.17 -17.27
CA ALA A 93 -3.24 -18.03 -17.90
C ALA A 93 -2.70 -16.70 -17.36
N LEU A 94 -2.54 -16.58 -16.04
CA LEU A 94 -2.00 -15.37 -15.42
C LEU A 94 -0.52 -15.16 -15.75
N SER A 95 0.28 -16.23 -15.94
CA SER A 95 1.73 -16.12 -16.18
C SER A 95 2.09 -15.32 -17.44
N HIS A 96 1.18 -15.19 -18.40
CA HIS A 96 1.37 -14.36 -19.61
C HIS A 96 1.27 -12.86 -19.32
N TYR A 97 0.66 -12.47 -18.19
CA TYR A 97 0.41 -11.08 -17.82
C TYR A 97 1.12 -10.66 -16.53
N PHE A 98 1.65 -11.62 -15.77
CA PHE A 98 2.23 -11.37 -14.46
C PHE A 98 3.65 -11.92 -14.37
N VAL A 99 4.60 -11.02 -14.06
CA VAL A 99 6.01 -11.38 -13.88
C VAL A 99 6.42 -11.05 -12.45
N GLN A 100 6.87 -12.06 -11.71
CA GLN A 100 7.44 -11.89 -10.38
C GLN A 100 8.92 -12.32 -10.40
N ARG A 101 9.77 -11.49 -9.78
CA ARG A 101 11.18 -11.80 -9.57
C ARG A 101 11.51 -11.68 -8.10
N ARG A 102 11.88 -12.79 -7.47
CA ARG A 102 12.35 -12.83 -6.09
C ARG A 102 13.89 -12.82 -6.08
N ARG A 103 14.47 -12.38 -4.96
CA ARG A 103 15.95 -12.42 -4.80
C ARG A 103 16.53 -13.82 -5.06
N ALA A 104 15.83 -14.87 -4.63
CA ALA A 104 16.26 -16.26 -4.87
C ALA A 104 16.33 -16.57 -6.37
N ASP A 105 15.33 -16.13 -7.13
CA ASP A 105 15.27 -16.36 -8.58
C ASP A 105 16.39 -15.60 -9.30
N ILE A 106 16.64 -14.34 -8.85
CA ILE A 106 17.68 -13.50 -9.46
C ILE A 106 19.08 -14.05 -9.18
N LYS A 107 19.35 -14.60 -7.98
CA LYS A 107 20.63 -15.21 -7.62
C LYS A 107 21.05 -16.34 -8.58
N GLN A 108 20.09 -17.02 -9.19
CA GLN A 108 20.37 -18.09 -10.17
C GLN A 108 20.88 -17.55 -11.52
N TYR A 109 20.50 -16.33 -11.88
CA TYR A 109 20.85 -15.71 -13.16
C TYR A 109 22.04 -14.76 -13.09
N LEU A 110 22.32 -14.23 -11.88
CA LEU A 110 23.49 -13.37 -11.67
C LEU A 110 24.72 -14.26 -11.46
N GLY A 111 25.68 -14.11 -12.34
CA GLY A 111 26.99 -14.82 -12.20
C GLY A 111 27.67 -14.46 -10.88
N LYS A 112 28.73 -15.21 -10.55
CA LYS A 112 29.46 -15.10 -9.27
C LYS A 112 30.03 -13.71 -8.95
N GLU A 113 30.01 -12.78 -9.89
CA GLU A 113 30.52 -11.41 -9.74
C GLU A 113 29.58 -10.45 -9.08
N MET A 114 28.26 -10.74 -9.04
CA MET A 114 27.28 -9.89 -8.35
C MET A 114 26.92 -10.50 -6.99
N VAL A 115 27.50 -9.95 -5.95
CA VAL A 115 27.19 -10.32 -4.57
C VAL A 115 25.96 -9.52 -4.11
N PHE A 116 24.81 -10.18 -4.09
CA PHE A 116 23.68 -9.61 -3.33
C PHE A 116 24.02 -9.61 -1.83
N PRO A 117 23.83 -8.47 -1.14
CA PRO A 117 24.00 -8.44 0.31
C PRO A 117 23.16 -9.53 0.95
N GLU A 118 23.78 -10.34 1.79
CA GLU A 118 23.06 -11.34 2.56
C GLU A 118 22.19 -10.65 3.60
N ARG A 119 20.97 -11.15 3.76
CA ARG A 119 20.08 -10.67 4.80
C ARG A 119 20.51 -11.32 6.11
N VAL A 120 21.28 -10.61 6.91
CA VAL A 120 21.62 -11.01 8.27
C VAL A 120 20.44 -10.67 9.16
N GLN A 121 19.88 -11.67 9.83
CA GLN A 121 18.91 -11.42 10.89
C GLN A 121 19.71 -11.00 12.11
N ILE A 122 19.69 -9.71 12.42
CA ILE A 122 20.26 -9.19 13.66
C ILE A 122 19.26 -9.53 14.74
N ASP A 123 19.67 -10.31 15.74
CA ASP A 123 18.89 -10.50 16.95
C ASP A 123 18.67 -9.13 17.60
N LYS A 124 17.52 -8.96 18.26
CA LYS A 124 17.16 -7.70 18.88
C LYS A 124 18.26 -7.27 19.83
N GLU A 125 18.99 -6.23 19.47
CA GLU A 125 19.87 -5.55 20.41
C GLU A 125 18.99 -4.68 21.32
N GLU A 126 18.89 -5.08 22.59
CA GLU A 126 18.24 -4.25 23.60
C GLU A 126 19.22 -3.13 23.97
N TYR A 127 18.81 -1.89 23.74
CA TYR A 127 19.55 -0.74 24.21
C TYR A 127 18.74 0.00 25.28
N ALA A 128 19.43 0.48 26.31
CA ALA A 128 18.83 1.28 27.35
C ALA A 128 18.82 2.76 26.94
N PHE A 129 17.66 3.37 26.93
CA PHE A 129 17.56 4.82 26.74
C PHE A 129 18.20 5.59 27.90
N ALA A 130 18.75 6.76 27.63
CA ALA A 130 19.19 7.68 28.66
C ALA A 130 18.03 8.03 29.62
N THR A 131 18.33 8.19 30.91
CA THR A 131 17.33 8.46 31.94
C THR A 131 16.46 9.67 31.61
N ASP A 132 17.07 10.74 31.07
CA ASP A 132 16.35 11.96 30.72
C ASP A 132 15.36 11.74 29.57
N TYR A 133 15.72 10.90 28.61
CA TYR A 133 14.81 10.51 27.52
C TYR A 133 13.65 9.66 28.05
N CYS A 134 13.90 8.71 28.96
CA CYS A 134 12.84 7.94 29.62
C CYS A 134 11.89 8.84 30.40
N ASN A 135 12.39 9.82 31.11
CA ASN A 135 11.58 10.78 31.84
C ASN A 135 10.71 11.63 30.89
N LEU A 136 11.30 12.14 29.80
CA LEU A 136 10.56 12.87 28.78
C LEU A 136 9.44 12.02 28.18
N LEU A 137 9.73 10.78 27.81
CA LEU A 137 8.77 9.87 27.23
C LEU A 137 7.62 9.56 28.19
N ASN A 138 7.93 9.33 29.48
CA ASN A 138 6.91 9.09 30.51
C ASN A 138 6.00 10.32 30.70
N HIS A 139 6.56 11.52 30.75
CA HIS A 139 5.77 12.76 30.84
C HIS A 139 4.89 12.95 29.60
N LEU A 140 5.42 12.65 28.41
CA LEU A 140 4.65 12.71 27.17
C LEU A 140 3.47 11.72 27.18
N ILE A 141 3.71 10.48 27.60
CA ILE A 141 2.66 9.45 27.71
C ILE A 141 1.56 9.89 28.68
N GLU A 142 1.93 10.44 29.84
CA GLU A 142 0.97 10.97 30.81
C GLU A 142 0.18 12.15 30.24
N PHE A 143 0.86 13.09 29.59
CA PHE A 143 0.21 14.22 28.93
C PHE A 143 -0.85 13.74 27.90
N VAL A 144 -0.48 12.78 27.05
CA VAL A 144 -1.38 12.21 26.03
C VAL A 144 -2.58 11.50 26.69
N LYS A 145 -2.35 10.67 27.72
CA LYS A 145 -3.41 9.99 28.48
C LYS A 145 -4.39 10.99 29.09
N ASN A 146 -3.87 12.06 29.69
CA ASN A 146 -4.69 13.10 30.29
C ASN A 146 -5.46 13.91 29.23
N GLY A 147 -4.84 14.18 28.09
CA GLY A 147 -5.49 14.82 26.95
C GLY A 147 -6.67 14.01 26.41
N ILE A 148 -6.49 12.71 26.23
CA ILE A 148 -7.56 11.80 25.77
C ILE A 148 -8.69 11.73 26.80
N LYS A 149 -8.38 11.62 28.12
CA LYS A 149 -9.40 11.62 29.15
C LYS A 149 -10.23 12.91 29.16
N LYS A 150 -9.57 14.07 29.06
CA LYS A 150 -10.28 15.37 28.99
C LYS A 150 -11.16 15.50 27.72
N ALA A 151 -10.71 14.88 26.63
CA ALA A 151 -11.47 14.88 25.38
C ALA A 151 -12.69 13.94 25.40
N SER A 152 -12.76 12.96 26.31
CA SER A 152 -13.83 11.97 26.36
C SER A 152 -15.24 12.56 26.56
N GLY A 153 -15.34 13.76 27.13
CA GLY A 153 -16.60 14.53 27.29
C GLY A 153 -16.92 15.48 26.12
N ALA A 154 -16.06 15.58 25.11
CA ALA A 154 -16.25 16.49 23.98
C ALA A 154 -17.03 15.83 22.83
N ASP A 155 -17.52 16.63 21.88
CA ASP A 155 -18.13 16.13 20.64
C ASP A 155 -17.16 15.23 19.86
N LYS A 156 -17.68 14.18 19.20
CA LYS A 156 -16.91 13.17 18.45
C LYS A 156 -15.92 13.77 17.43
N ARG A 157 -16.30 14.89 16.82
CA ARG A 157 -15.43 15.58 15.87
C ARG A 157 -14.21 16.19 16.57
N LYS A 158 -14.43 16.85 17.71
CA LYS A 158 -13.38 17.45 18.54
C LYS A 158 -12.47 16.38 19.15
N GLN A 159 -13.04 15.27 19.62
CA GLN A 159 -12.26 14.12 20.10
C GLN A 159 -11.29 13.60 19.02
N ARG A 160 -11.76 13.49 17.79
CA ARG A 160 -10.94 13.02 16.66
C ARG A 160 -9.78 13.96 16.36
N TYR A 161 -9.98 15.28 16.37
CA TYR A 161 -8.89 16.25 16.17
C TYR A 161 -7.85 16.14 17.29
N ILE A 162 -8.29 16.16 18.54
CA ILE A 162 -7.39 16.05 19.70
C ILE A 162 -6.59 14.75 19.64
N TYR A 163 -7.21 13.64 19.27
CA TYR A 163 -6.51 12.35 19.11
C TYR A 163 -5.39 12.43 18.08
N TRP A 164 -5.67 13.01 16.90
CA TRP A 164 -4.66 13.10 15.84
C TRP A 164 -3.53 14.06 16.19
N ASP A 165 -3.81 15.17 16.86
CA ASP A 165 -2.80 16.13 17.32
C ASP A 165 -1.87 15.49 18.37
N LEU A 166 -2.43 14.75 19.33
CA LEU A 166 -1.65 14.03 20.34
C LEU A 166 -0.80 12.90 19.71
N LEU A 167 -1.35 12.21 18.72
CA LEU A 167 -0.62 11.17 17.99
C LEU A 167 0.54 11.78 17.17
N ALA A 168 0.33 12.93 16.55
CA ALA A 168 1.37 13.66 15.82
C ALA A 168 2.49 14.10 16.76
N LEU A 169 2.14 14.61 17.96
CA LEU A 169 3.11 14.97 18.99
C LEU A 169 3.96 13.77 19.43
N MET A 170 3.33 12.63 19.68
CA MET A 170 4.07 11.39 20.04
C MET A 170 5.05 10.97 18.93
N ARG A 171 4.60 11.00 17.67
CA ARG A 171 5.47 10.63 16.53
C ARG A 171 6.65 11.58 16.32
N GLY A 172 6.52 12.85 16.75
CA GLY A 172 7.59 13.83 16.63
C GLY A 172 8.68 13.66 17.69
N VAL A 173 8.41 12.94 18.79
CA VAL A 173 9.35 12.70 19.90
C VAL A 173 9.95 11.29 19.85
N MET A 174 9.23 10.32 19.29
CA MET A 174 9.70 8.93 19.10
C MET A 174 10.49 8.79 17.80
#